data_98b11efdee8f7ee3f6d1dcceeabf258b
#
_entry.id   98b11efdee8f7ee3f6d1dcceeabf258b
#
_cell.length_a   1.000
_cell.length_b   1.000
_cell.length_c   1.000
_cell.angle_alpha   90.00
_cell.angle_beta   90.00
_cell.angle_gamma   90.00
#
_symmetry.space_group_name_H-M   'P 1'
#
loop_
_entity.id
_entity.type
_entity.pdbx_description
1 polymer ?
#
loop_
_entity_poly.entity_id
_entity_poly.type
_entity_poly.pdbx_seq_one_letter_code
_entity_poly.pdbx_strand_id
1 'polypeptide(L)'
;MSDAKTTRVRLTTSHGDMVVEFFPDKAPNHVENFISLAKKGFYDGTRFHRTIPGFMIQGGDPNTKKPEGMGNRWGTGGPGHSVNAEFNDVHHARGVLSMARSQDPNSAGSQFFVCHGDAGFLDGQYTAFGQLCEGDEVLEKIATAPCKPGGEGSAPVDPVEITKATVEEA
;
A
#
# COMPACT_ATOMS: atom_id res chain seq x y z
N MET A 1 7.20 -5.68 25.11
CA MET A 1 6.42 -6.34 24.08
C MET A 1 6.04 -5.36 22.97
N SER A 2 5.78 -5.89 21.84
CA SER A 2 5.46 -5.05 20.69
C SER A 2 4.08 -4.41 20.85
N ASP A 3 3.99 -3.12 20.59
CA ASP A 3 2.73 -2.40 20.61
C ASP A 3 2.12 -2.30 19.21
N ALA A 4 2.53 -3.19 18.31
CA ALA A 4 2.07 -3.15 16.92
C ALA A 4 0.54 -3.31 16.79
N LYS A 5 -0.11 -3.99 17.73
CA LYS A 5 -1.57 -4.12 17.74
C LYS A 5 -2.28 -2.80 18.00
N THR A 6 -1.62 -1.89 18.71
CA THR A 6 -2.17 -0.57 19.02
C THR A 6 -1.54 0.52 18.17
N THR A 7 -0.54 0.16 17.36
CA THR A 7 0.12 1.10 16.47
C THR A 7 -0.68 1.25 15.19
N ARG A 8 -0.83 2.48 14.73
CA ARG A 8 -1.49 2.80 13.47
C ARG A 8 -0.60 3.69 12.64
N VAL A 9 -0.83 3.71 11.34
CA VAL A 9 -0.15 4.66 10.45
C VAL A 9 -1.21 5.51 9.77
N ARG A 10 -1.04 6.82 9.86
CA ARG A 10 -1.89 7.78 9.16
C ARG A 10 -1.20 8.16 7.86
N LEU A 11 -1.88 7.90 6.75
CA LEU A 11 -1.42 8.30 5.42
C LEU A 11 -2.15 9.58 5.04
N THR A 12 -1.44 10.70 5.12
CA THR A 12 -1.99 11.99 4.74
C THR A 12 -1.84 12.15 3.24
N THR A 13 -2.94 12.30 2.53
CA THR A 13 -2.93 12.40 1.06
C THR A 13 -3.57 13.71 0.63
N SER A 14 -3.43 14.03 -0.66
CA SER A 14 -4.06 15.20 -1.26
C SER A 14 -5.59 15.10 -1.26
N HIS A 15 -6.17 13.92 -1.00
CA HIS A 15 -7.62 13.72 -0.94
C HIS A 15 -8.14 13.51 0.49
N GLY A 16 -7.26 13.56 1.48
CA GLY A 16 -7.62 13.33 2.88
C GLY A 16 -6.78 12.22 3.49
N ASP A 17 -7.11 11.87 4.71
CA ASP A 17 -6.33 10.90 5.47
C ASP A 17 -6.93 9.51 5.40
N MET A 18 -6.05 8.51 5.28
CA MET A 18 -6.39 7.11 5.50
C MET A 18 -5.58 6.61 6.68
N VAL A 19 -6.21 5.93 7.62
CA VAL A 19 -5.51 5.37 8.77
C VAL A 19 -5.60 3.86 8.70
N VAL A 20 -4.45 3.19 8.81
CA VAL A 20 -4.38 1.73 8.75
C VAL A 20 -3.96 1.17 10.11
N GLU A 21 -4.55 0.04 10.46
CA GLU A 21 -4.16 -0.76 11.61
C GLU A 21 -3.61 -2.09 11.11
N PHE A 22 -2.96 -2.86 11.98
CA PHE A 22 -2.14 -3.99 11.55
C PHE A 22 -2.54 -5.31 12.18
N PHE A 23 -2.06 -6.41 11.54
CA PHE A 23 -2.26 -7.79 12.01
C PHE A 23 -0.90 -8.41 12.35
N PRO A 24 -0.27 -8.00 13.47
CA PRO A 24 1.07 -8.51 13.80
C PRO A 24 1.11 -10.01 14.08
N ASP A 25 -0.04 -10.60 14.45
CA ASP A 25 -0.13 -12.04 14.67
C ASP A 25 -0.12 -12.82 13.35
N LYS A 26 -0.49 -12.15 12.24
CA LYS A 26 -0.62 -12.79 10.93
C LYS A 26 0.60 -12.56 10.05
N ALA A 27 1.22 -11.40 10.15
CA ALA A 27 2.33 -11.02 9.28
C ALA A 27 3.32 -10.12 10.04
N PRO A 28 4.00 -10.65 11.06
CA PRO A 28 4.84 -9.82 11.95
C PRO A 28 5.94 -9.06 11.21
N ASN A 29 6.59 -9.69 10.25
CA ASN A 29 7.69 -9.04 9.53
C ASN A 29 7.21 -7.96 8.57
N HIS A 30 6.07 -8.17 7.93
CA HIS A 30 5.48 -7.15 7.05
C HIS A 30 5.01 -5.95 7.86
N VAL A 31 4.40 -6.17 9.02
CA VAL A 31 3.96 -5.10 9.91
C VAL A 31 5.16 -4.27 10.37
N GLU A 32 6.21 -4.94 10.85
CA GLU A 32 7.42 -4.26 11.32
C GLU A 32 8.07 -3.47 10.19
N ASN A 33 8.17 -4.07 9.00
CA ASN A 33 8.76 -3.41 7.84
C ASN A 33 7.99 -2.13 7.47
N PHE A 34 6.67 -2.22 7.37
CA PHE A 34 5.85 -1.07 7.02
C PHE A 34 5.97 0.06 8.03
N ILE A 35 5.89 -0.27 9.32
CA ILE A 35 6.00 0.73 10.39
C ILE A 35 7.39 1.37 10.37
N SER A 36 8.44 0.56 10.20
CA SER A 36 9.82 1.06 10.12
C SER A 36 10.01 2.02 8.96
N LEU A 37 9.49 1.68 7.78
CA LEU A 37 9.59 2.55 6.61
C LEU A 37 8.83 3.85 6.83
N ALA A 38 7.65 3.78 7.45
CA ALA A 38 6.86 4.96 7.76
C ALA A 38 7.62 5.90 8.72
N LYS A 39 8.25 5.34 9.76
CA LYS A 39 9.04 6.12 10.73
C LYS A 39 10.23 6.82 10.08
N LYS A 40 10.81 6.22 9.05
CA LYS A 40 11.96 6.79 8.34
C LYS A 40 11.58 7.85 7.32
N GLY A 41 10.28 8.09 7.12
CA GLY A 41 9.81 9.00 6.08
C GLY A 41 9.88 8.43 4.67
N PHE A 42 10.03 7.11 4.55
CA PHE A 42 10.19 6.45 3.26
C PHE A 42 8.99 6.67 2.34
N TYR A 43 7.79 6.66 2.90
CA TYR A 43 6.57 6.81 2.11
C TYR A 43 6.20 8.26 1.81
N ASP A 44 6.87 9.22 2.45
CA ASP A 44 6.56 10.63 2.22
C ASP A 44 6.91 11.01 0.78
N GLY A 45 5.93 11.54 0.05
CA GLY A 45 6.11 11.95 -1.34
C GLY A 45 5.85 10.84 -2.36
N THR A 46 5.58 9.61 -1.93
CA THR A 46 5.22 8.53 -2.87
C THR A 46 3.78 8.69 -3.32
N ARG A 47 3.44 8.09 -4.48
CA ARG A 47 2.12 8.24 -5.09
C ARG A 47 1.48 6.88 -5.34
N PHE A 48 0.15 6.90 -5.39
CA PHE A 48 -0.60 5.73 -5.84
C PHE A 48 -0.54 5.70 -7.36
N HIS A 49 0.36 4.87 -7.88
CA HIS A 49 0.66 4.84 -9.32
C HIS A 49 -0.21 3.85 -10.10
N ARG A 50 -0.97 3.02 -9.41
CA ARG A 50 -1.83 2.02 -10.03
C ARG A 50 -3.14 1.94 -9.26
N THR A 51 -4.25 2.22 -9.94
CA THR A 51 -5.56 2.20 -9.31
C THR A 51 -6.56 1.50 -10.21
N ILE A 52 -7.28 0.52 -9.68
CA ILE A 52 -8.28 -0.24 -10.43
C ILE A 52 -9.57 -0.26 -9.62
N PRO A 53 -10.61 0.47 -10.05
CA PRO A 53 -11.90 0.45 -9.35
C PRO A 53 -12.43 -0.97 -9.23
N GLY A 54 -12.96 -1.30 -8.04
CA GLY A 54 -13.45 -2.63 -7.77
C GLY A 54 -12.38 -3.65 -7.39
N PHE A 55 -11.10 -3.25 -7.46
CA PHE A 55 -9.99 -4.13 -7.13
C PHE A 55 -9.10 -3.52 -6.04
N MET A 56 -8.23 -2.55 -6.38
CA MET A 56 -7.28 -2.03 -5.40
C MET A 56 -6.66 -0.70 -5.82
N ILE A 57 -5.97 -0.06 -4.87
CA ILE A 57 -5.04 1.04 -5.14
C ILE A 57 -3.66 0.62 -4.67
N GLN A 58 -2.62 0.89 -5.44
CA GLN A 58 -1.24 0.47 -5.14
C GLN A 58 -0.30 1.66 -5.09
N GLY A 59 0.53 1.69 -4.07
CA GLY A 59 1.52 2.74 -3.89
C GLY A 59 2.76 2.24 -3.14
N GLY A 60 3.56 3.17 -2.63
CA GLY A 60 4.74 2.84 -1.83
C GLY A 60 6.03 2.67 -2.63
N ASP A 61 6.02 2.98 -3.92
CA ASP A 61 7.21 2.93 -4.76
C ASP A 61 7.99 4.24 -4.64
N PRO A 62 9.26 4.21 -4.16
CA PRO A 62 10.04 5.43 -4.03
C PRO A 62 10.31 6.15 -5.35
N ASN A 63 10.25 5.44 -6.47
CA ASN A 63 10.42 6.06 -7.79
C ASN A 63 9.30 7.07 -8.08
N THR A 64 8.14 6.92 -7.43
CA THR A 64 7.01 7.83 -7.66
C THR A 64 7.18 9.19 -7.01
N LYS A 65 8.24 9.40 -6.22
CA LYS A 65 8.56 10.71 -5.65
C LYS A 65 8.98 11.70 -6.73
N LYS A 66 9.40 11.20 -7.90
CA LYS A 66 9.83 11.99 -9.05
C LYS A 66 8.96 11.67 -10.25
N PRO A 67 8.86 12.58 -11.22
CA PRO A 67 8.07 12.31 -12.42
C PRO A 67 8.52 11.04 -13.12
N GLU A 68 7.58 10.33 -13.71
CA GLU A 68 7.87 9.16 -14.51
C GLU A 68 8.70 9.56 -15.75
N GLY A 69 9.59 8.68 -16.18
CA GLY A 69 10.51 8.94 -17.28
C GLY A 69 11.88 9.38 -16.77
N MET A 70 12.79 9.71 -17.70
CA MET A 70 14.16 10.15 -17.36
C MET A 70 14.88 9.20 -16.39
N GLY A 71 14.64 7.88 -16.54
CA GLY A 71 15.24 6.86 -15.69
C GLY A 71 14.38 6.44 -14.49
N ASN A 72 13.32 7.16 -14.20
CA ASN A 72 12.38 6.76 -13.16
C ASN A 72 11.34 5.82 -13.74
N ARG A 73 11.30 4.61 -13.24
CA ARG A 73 10.37 3.58 -13.70
C ARG A 73 9.43 3.24 -12.57
N TRP A 74 8.28 3.88 -12.59
CA TRP A 74 7.25 3.64 -11.59
C TRP A 74 6.82 2.17 -11.60
N GLY A 75 6.64 1.63 -10.40
CA GLY A 75 6.27 0.23 -10.22
C GLY A 75 7.45 -0.70 -10.02
N THR A 76 8.67 -0.21 -10.13
CA THR A 76 9.88 -1.05 -10.06
C THR A 76 10.76 -0.78 -8.85
N GLY A 77 10.46 0.25 -8.05
CA GLY A 77 11.30 0.63 -6.92
C GLY A 77 10.96 -0.10 -5.62
N GLY A 78 11.88 -0.03 -4.68
CA GLY A 78 11.71 -0.63 -3.37
C GLY A 78 12.71 -0.08 -2.37
N PRO A 79 12.73 -0.63 -1.15
CA PRO A 79 13.54 -0.09 -0.05
C PRO A 79 14.98 -0.60 -0.01
N GLY A 80 15.38 -1.42 -0.97
CA GLY A 80 16.71 -2.01 -1.00
C GLY A 80 16.83 -3.35 -0.28
N HIS A 81 15.72 -3.86 0.22
CA HIS A 81 15.65 -5.20 0.85
C HIS A 81 14.31 -5.84 0.51
N SER A 82 14.19 -7.13 0.75
CA SER A 82 12.94 -7.86 0.57
C SER A 82 12.48 -8.49 1.86
N VAL A 83 11.18 -8.75 1.94
CA VAL A 83 10.53 -9.41 3.08
C VAL A 83 9.92 -10.71 2.59
N ASN A 84 10.20 -11.82 3.29
CA ASN A 84 9.65 -13.12 2.93
C ASN A 84 8.14 -13.14 3.10
N ALA A 85 7.46 -13.90 2.25
CA ALA A 85 6.01 -14.03 2.30
C ALA A 85 5.56 -14.54 3.68
N GLU A 86 4.42 -14.03 4.12
CA GLU A 86 3.78 -14.44 5.37
C GLU A 86 2.31 -14.71 5.09
N PHE A 87 2.05 -15.66 4.18
CA PHE A 87 0.69 -16.00 3.79
C PHE A 87 -0.12 -16.42 5.02
N ASN A 88 -1.38 -16.01 5.04
CA ASN A 88 -2.23 -16.22 6.20
C ASN A 88 -3.70 -16.36 5.76
N ASP A 89 -4.60 -16.44 6.72
CA ASP A 89 -6.01 -16.70 6.48
C ASP A 89 -6.88 -15.43 6.35
N VAL A 90 -6.26 -14.25 6.29
CA VAL A 90 -7.02 -13.02 6.14
C VAL A 90 -7.61 -12.93 4.74
N HIS A 91 -8.92 -12.71 4.66
CA HIS A 91 -9.60 -12.51 3.39
C HIS A 91 -9.32 -11.11 2.84
N HIS A 92 -8.98 -11.02 1.56
CA HIS A 92 -8.72 -9.74 0.89
C HIS A 92 -10.04 -9.03 0.57
N ALA A 93 -10.69 -8.54 1.62
CA ALA A 93 -11.93 -7.77 1.49
C ALA A 93 -11.61 -6.28 1.35
N ARG A 94 -12.62 -5.46 1.05
CA ARG A 94 -12.43 -4.01 0.95
C ARG A 94 -11.75 -3.46 2.20
N GLY A 95 -10.73 -2.62 2.01
CA GLY A 95 -9.98 -1.99 3.08
C GLY A 95 -8.78 -2.78 3.58
N VAL A 96 -8.61 -4.03 3.15
CA VAL A 96 -7.47 -4.85 3.57
C VAL A 96 -6.20 -4.33 2.91
N LEU A 97 -5.15 -4.22 3.71
CA LEU A 97 -3.82 -3.78 3.30
C LEU A 97 -2.97 -5.02 3.07
N SER A 98 -2.40 -5.14 1.88
CA SER A 98 -1.61 -6.30 1.48
C SER A 98 -0.37 -5.82 0.74
N MET A 99 0.64 -6.70 0.63
CA MET A 99 1.91 -6.29 0.04
C MET A 99 2.01 -6.72 -1.40
N ALA A 100 2.34 -5.77 -2.28
CA ALA A 100 2.65 -6.06 -3.66
C ALA A 100 4.00 -6.77 -3.74
N ARG A 101 4.18 -7.60 -4.75
CA ARG A 101 5.40 -8.35 -4.97
C ARG A 101 5.55 -8.70 -6.47
N SER A 102 6.74 -9.13 -6.85
CA SER A 102 6.94 -9.69 -8.18
C SER A 102 6.50 -11.15 -8.20
N GLN A 103 6.90 -11.91 -9.21
CA GLN A 103 6.56 -13.34 -9.28
C GLN A 103 7.14 -14.14 -8.12
N ASP A 104 8.31 -13.74 -7.62
CA ASP A 104 8.91 -14.35 -6.43
C ASP A 104 8.09 -13.97 -5.21
N PRO A 105 7.48 -14.93 -4.49
CA PRO A 105 6.68 -14.61 -3.32
C PRO A 105 7.47 -13.95 -2.18
N ASN A 106 8.79 -14.05 -2.21
CA ASN A 106 9.67 -13.45 -1.20
C ASN A 106 10.30 -12.14 -1.68
N SER A 107 9.68 -11.47 -2.65
CA SER A 107 10.21 -10.25 -3.24
C SER A 107 9.53 -8.96 -2.75
N ALA A 108 8.64 -9.06 -1.77
CA ALA A 108 7.97 -7.89 -1.21
C ALA A 108 8.99 -6.90 -0.62
N GLY A 109 8.74 -5.62 -0.78
CA GLY A 109 9.65 -4.58 -0.28
C GLY A 109 8.88 -3.44 0.36
N SER A 110 8.48 -2.44 -0.43
CA SER A 110 7.75 -1.29 0.09
C SER A 110 6.40 -1.08 -0.58
N GLN A 111 6.20 -1.58 -1.79
CA GLN A 111 4.95 -1.35 -2.49
C GLN A 111 3.83 -2.15 -1.85
N PHE A 112 2.73 -1.48 -1.59
CA PHE A 112 1.56 -2.08 -0.96
C PHE A 112 0.31 -1.73 -1.75
N PHE A 113 -0.77 -2.47 -1.50
CA PHE A 113 -2.07 -2.11 -2.06
C PHE A 113 -3.15 -2.19 -0.98
N VAL A 114 -4.19 -1.38 -1.18
CA VAL A 114 -5.38 -1.41 -0.34
C VAL A 114 -6.53 -1.88 -1.22
N CYS A 115 -7.23 -2.91 -0.81
CA CYS A 115 -8.33 -3.46 -1.59
C CYS A 115 -9.50 -2.47 -1.63
N HIS A 116 -9.97 -2.17 -2.84
CA HIS A 116 -11.18 -1.35 -3.04
C HIS A 116 -12.41 -2.23 -3.09
N GLY A 117 -12.30 -3.41 -3.69
CA GLY A 117 -13.35 -4.40 -3.74
C GLY A 117 -12.90 -5.72 -3.15
N ASP A 118 -13.76 -6.73 -3.20
CA ASP A 118 -13.41 -8.07 -2.75
C ASP A 118 -12.43 -8.70 -3.74
N ALA A 119 -11.26 -9.08 -3.25
CA ALA A 119 -10.21 -9.69 -4.05
C ALA A 119 -9.83 -11.06 -3.46
N GLY A 120 -10.82 -11.87 -3.15
CA GLY A 120 -10.62 -13.18 -2.53
C GLY A 120 -9.71 -14.12 -3.32
N PHE A 121 -9.55 -13.88 -4.64
CA PHE A 121 -8.63 -14.66 -5.46
C PHE A 121 -7.16 -14.45 -5.05
N LEU A 122 -6.86 -13.44 -4.24
CA LEU A 122 -5.51 -13.21 -3.71
C LEU A 122 -5.26 -13.93 -2.39
N ASP A 123 -6.30 -14.45 -1.75
CA ASP A 123 -6.16 -15.09 -0.44
C ASP A 123 -5.16 -16.25 -0.48
N GLY A 124 -4.24 -16.26 0.48
CA GLY A 124 -3.21 -17.28 0.55
C GLY A 124 -2.07 -17.12 -0.46
N GLN A 125 -2.12 -16.11 -1.33
CA GLN A 125 -1.11 -15.88 -2.36
C GLN A 125 -0.39 -14.54 -2.21
N TYR A 126 -0.94 -13.65 -1.43
CA TYR A 126 -0.37 -12.36 -1.07
C TYR A 126 -0.44 -12.20 0.44
N THR A 127 0.46 -11.41 1.01
CA THR A 127 0.52 -11.22 2.45
C THR A 127 -0.34 -10.05 2.88
N ALA A 128 -1.52 -10.34 3.41
CA ALA A 128 -2.37 -9.34 4.06
C ALA A 128 -1.78 -9.06 5.43
N PHE A 129 -1.56 -7.78 5.77
CA PHE A 129 -0.90 -7.43 7.02
C PHE A 129 -1.59 -6.31 7.80
N GLY A 130 -2.66 -5.77 7.29
CA GLY A 130 -3.41 -4.73 7.98
C GLY A 130 -4.73 -4.43 7.29
N GLN A 131 -5.41 -3.41 7.80
CA GLN A 131 -6.66 -2.94 7.20
C GLN A 131 -6.87 -1.46 7.48
N LEU A 132 -7.67 -0.85 6.64
CA LEU A 132 -8.09 0.53 6.80
C LEU A 132 -9.07 0.63 7.97
N CYS A 133 -8.82 1.54 8.91
CA CYS A 133 -9.75 1.79 10.01
C CYS A 133 -10.40 3.16 9.93
N GLU A 134 -9.85 4.09 9.13
CA GLU A 134 -10.44 5.38 8.81
C GLU A 134 -10.11 5.76 7.39
N GLY A 135 -11.00 6.49 6.72
CA GLY A 135 -10.72 7.04 5.40
C GLY A 135 -11.28 6.23 4.24
N ASP A 136 -12.34 5.46 4.46
CA ASP A 136 -12.96 4.69 3.38
C ASP A 136 -13.38 5.58 2.20
N GLU A 137 -13.87 6.80 2.48
CA GLU A 137 -14.25 7.75 1.45
C GLU A 137 -13.04 8.25 0.66
N VAL A 138 -11.85 8.30 1.29
CA VAL A 138 -10.61 8.67 0.60
C VAL A 138 -10.18 7.54 -0.32
N LEU A 139 -10.27 6.29 0.15
CA LEU A 139 -10.03 5.11 -0.67
C LEU A 139 -10.92 5.13 -1.92
N GLU A 140 -12.20 5.44 -1.74
CA GLU A 140 -13.15 5.52 -2.85
C GLU A 140 -12.72 6.57 -3.88
N LYS A 141 -12.34 7.76 -3.42
CA LYS A 141 -11.91 8.84 -4.31
C LYS A 141 -10.66 8.46 -5.11
N ILE A 142 -9.70 7.83 -4.46
CA ILE A 142 -8.45 7.45 -5.12
C ILE A 142 -8.71 6.35 -6.15
N ALA A 143 -9.49 5.34 -5.77
CA ALA A 143 -9.75 4.19 -6.63
C ALA A 143 -10.56 4.55 -7.88
N THR A 144 -11.43 5.55 -7.79
CA THR A 144 -12.33 5.94 -8.89
C THR A 144 -11.83 7.15 -9.67
N ALA A 145 -10.65 7.68 -9.34
CA ALA A 145 -10.08 8.81 -10.07
C ALA A 145 -9.79 8.42 -11.53
N PRO A 146 -9.89 9.39 -12.47
CA PRO A 146 -9.66 9.07 -13.88
C PRO A 146 -8.26 8.52 -14.15
N CYS A 147 -8.19 7.54 -15.05
CA CYS A 147 -6.94 6.94 -15.48
C CYS A 147 -6.65 7.29 -16.93
N LYS A 148 -5.36 7.22 -17.28
CA LYS A 148 -4.91 7.46 -18.67
C LYS A 148 -5.41 6.32 -19.55
N PRO A 149 -5.76 6.63 -20.82
CA PRO A 149 -6.12 5.57 -21.77
C PRO A 149 -4.90 4.71 -22.11
N GLY A 150 -5.15 3.47 -22.50
CA GLY A 150 -4.11 2.55 -22.92
C GLY A 150 -3.62 1.65 -21.79
N GLY A 151 -2.82 0.65 -22.14
CA GLY A 151 -2.35 -0.36 -21.20
C GLY A 151 -3.54 -1.05 -20.53
N GLU A 152 -3.45 -1.28 -19.22
CA GLU A 152 -4.57 -1.87 -18.47
C GLU A 152 -5.55 -0.81 -17.96
N GLY A 153 -5.32 0.47 -18.28
CA GLY A 153 -6.21 1.55 -17.83
C GLY A 153 -6.11 1.84 -16.34
N SER A 154 -4.98 1.53 -15.73
CA SER A 154 -4.82 1.65 -14.27
C SER A 154 -3.83 2.74 -13.85
N ALA A 155 -3.29 3.51 -14.79
CA ALA A 155 -2.38 4.61 -14.49
C ALA A 155 -3.17 5.90 -14.29
N PRO A 156 -3.27 6.43 -13.05
CA PRO A 156 -4.05 7.65 -12.82
C PRO A 156 -3.53 8.83 -13.63
N VAL A 157 -4.47 9.68 -14.11
CA VAL A 157 -4.09 10.93 -14.77
C VAL A 157 -3.36 11.83 -13.77
N ASP A 158 -3.91 11.95 -12.57
CA ASP A 158 -3.32 12.73 -11.48
C ASP A 158 -3.08 11.81 -10.27
N PRO A 159 -1.92 11.13 -10.22
CA PRO A 159 -1.64 10.21 -9.10
C PRO A 159 -1.70 10.93 -7.76
N VAL A 160 -2.44 10.35 -6.83
CA VAL A 160 -2.59 10.90 -5.49
C VAL A 160 -1.31 10.69 -4.70
N GLU A 161 -0.80 11.75 -4.10
CA GLU A 161 0.44 11.70 -3.32
C GLU A 161 0.16 11.43 -1.85
N ILE A 162 0.98 10.57 -1.24
CA ILE A 162 1.08 10.46 0.21
C ILE A 162 2.05 11.54 0.64
N THR A 163 1.52 12.64 1.16
CA THR A 163 2.40 13.77 1.56
C THR A 163 3.18 13.43 2.81
N LYS A 164 2.60 12.59 3.67
CA LYS A 164 3.26 12.14 4.89
C LYS A 164 2.63 10.86 5.40
N ALA A 165 3.46 9.97 5.94
CA ALA A 165 3.02 8.79 6.67
C ALA A 165 3.46 8.96 8.14
N THR A 166 2.51 8.98 9.06
CA THR A 166 2.77 9.24 10.48
C THR A 166 2.40 8.02 11.30
N VAL A 167 3.34 7.56 12.11
CA VAL A 167 3.09 6.44 13.04
C VAL A 167 2.42 7.00 14.29
N GLU A 168 1.26 6.44 14.63
CA GLU A 168 0.48 6.83 15.80
C GLU A 168 0.36 5.65 16.74
N GLU A 169 0.66 5.89 18.00
CA GLU A 169 0.48 4.89 19.05
C GLU A 169 -0.87 5.13 19.72
N ALA A 170 -1.64 4.06 19.87
CA ALA A 170 -2.95 4.18 20.52
C ALA A 170 -2.83 4.16 22.03
#